data_c55fc5c0367cf777c2e2e152d8b1c32d
#
_entry.id   c55fc5c0367cf777c2e2e152d8b1c32d
#
_cell.length_a   1.000
_cell.length_b   1.000
_cell.length_c   1.000
_cell.angle_alpha   90.00
_cell.angle_beta   90.00
_cell.angle_gamma   90.00
#
_symmetry.space_group_name_H-M   'P 1'
#
loop_
_entity.id
_entity.type
_entity.pdbx_description
1 polymer ?
#
loop_
_entity_poly.entity_id
_entity_poly.type
_entity_poly.pdbx_seq_one_letter_code
_entity_poly.pdbx_strand_id
1 'polypeptide(L)'
;MLSIDAELDSLQAVIDGMTPEYCTELLASIADRNGSGRNMVVVGMRPENSQPLTADIFNKALNTVNDMDLKPYSVKAVSGPILEQEPLRGNIVKYDTVANLGCRLYTLSNGVKVYAKKTDYKPGQFYLIGKDPGGLSQNYTPEIAGELKMINDVSPLFCYGDYTQSRLRRRLAGKDLAVKTDIDNTSESVQLSAGPNDREDAFRVLYLKLTAAQPDAANFAIWQGSTAERRRSGLESGSGNGRQYSPECL
;
A
#
# COMPACT_ATOMS: atom_id res chain seq x y z
N MET A 1 24.66 -11.71 25.46
CA MET A 1 23.69 -10.78 24.81
C MET A 1 24.43 -9.48 24.60
N LEU A 2 24.48 -8.95 23.40
CA LEU A 2 25.09 -7.65 23.12
C LEU A 2 24.27 -6.54 23.81
N SER A 3 24.91 -5.43 24.20
CA SER A 3 24.18 -4.24 24.61
C SER A 3 23.48 -3.62 23.41
N ILE A 4 22.41 -2.83 23.64
CA ILE A 4 21.67 -2.13 22.59
C ILE A 4 22.62 -1.23 21.75
N ASP A 5 23.57 -0.57 22.41
CA ASP A 5 24.54 0.28 21.71
C ASP A 5 25.46 -0.54 20.81
N ALA A 6 25.96 -1.69 21.28
CA ALA A 6 26.80 -2.57 20.46
C ALA A 6 26.04 -3.20 19.30
N GLU A 7 24.75 -3.45 19.45
CA GLU A 7 23.87 -3.92 18.38
C GLU A 7 23.65 -2.81 17.34
N LEU A 8 23.41 -1.57 17.78
CA LEU A 8 23.27 -0.42 16.91
C LEU A 8 24.56 -0.16 16.11
N ASP A 9 25.72 -0.15 16.76
CA ASP A 9 27.01 0.04 16.10
C ASP A 9 27.27 -1.05 15.05
N SER A 10 26.92 -2.29 15.36
CA SER A 10 27.06 -3.41 14.43
C SER A 10 26.14 -3.26 13.21
N LEU A 11 24.89 -2.87 13.42
CA LEU A 11 23.92 -2.60 12.35
C LEU A 11 24.37 -1.43 11.48
N GLN A 12 24.86 -0.34 12.09
CA GLN A 12 25.36 0.81 11.36
C GLN A 12 26.57 0.43 10.47
N ALA A 13 27.51 -0.33 11.01
CA ALA A 13 28.65 -0.82 10.24
C ALA A 13 28.24 -1.68 9.02
N VAL A 14 27.21 -2.53 9.19
CA VAL A 14 26.63 -3.30 8.08
C VAL A 14 26.00 -2.40 7.04
N ILE A 15 25.21 -1.41 7.46
CA ILE A 15 24.53 -0.46 6.55
C ILE A 15 25.56 0.36 5.76
N ASP A 16 26.59 0.86 6.44
CA ASP A 16 27.67 1.67 5.82
C ASP A 16 28.50 0.86 4.81
N GLY A 17 28.61 -0.46 5.02
CA GLY A 17 29.25 -1.39 4.10
C GLY A 17 28.38 -1.87 2.94
N MET A 18 27.06 -1.57 2.93
CA MET A 18 26.18 -1.99 1.85
C MET A 18 26.38 -1.15 0.60
N THR A 19 26.88 -1.79 -0.45
CA THR A 19 26.92 -1.22 -1.80
C THR A 19 26.00 -1.99 -2.75
N PRO A 20 25.60 -1.43 -3.89
CA PRO A 20 24.86 -2.17 -4.92
C PRO A 20 25.55 -3.44 -5.36
N GLU A 21 26.90 -3.40 -5.45
CA GLU A 21 27.74 -4.54 -5.82
C GLU A 21 27.67 -5.63 -4.75
N TYR A 22 27.86 -5.28 -3.47
CA TYR A 22 27.71 -6.21 -2.35
C TYR A 22 26.33 -6.88 -2.33
N CYS A 23 25.25 -6.12 -2.52
CA CYS A 23 23.91 -6.68 -2.58
C CYS A 23 23.74 -7.64 -3.77
N THR A 24 24.34 -7.31 -4.92
CA THR A 24 24.30 -8.16 -6.11
C THR A 24 25.07 -9.46 -5.91
N GLU A 25 26.25 -9.40 -5.30
CA GLU A 25 27.05 -10.58 -4.97
C GLU A 25 26.36 -11.49 -3.95
N LEU A 26 25.75 -10.88 -2.91
CA LEU A 26 24.98 -11.61 -1.92
C LEU A 26 23.78 -12.33 -2.55
N LEU A 27 23.02 -11.64 -3.40
CA LEU A 27 21.90 -12.25 -4.15
C LEU A 27 22.39 -13.36 -5.08
N ALA A 28 23.53 -13.18 -5.76
CA ALA A 28 24.11 -14.19 -6.63
C ALA A 28 24.57 -15.42 -5.84
N SER A 29 25.05 -15.24 -4.61
CA SER A 29 25.43 -16.36 -3.73
C SER A 29 24.24 -17.18 -3.23
N ILE A 30 23.08 -16.53 -3.03
CA ILE A 30 21.83 -17.17 -2.61
C ILE A 30 21.16 -17.85 -3.79
N ALA A 31 21.08 -17.14 -4.93
CA ALA A 31 20.57 -17.68 -6.17
C ALA A 31 21.72 -18.39 -6.92
N ASP A 32 21.93 -19.68 -6.65
CA ASP A 32 22.94 -20.47 -7.37
C ASP A 32 22.68 -20.44 -8.89
N ARG A 33 23.27 -19.45 -9.55
CA ARG A 33 23.13 -19.22 -11.00
C ARG A 33 23.74 -20.36 -11.83
N ASN A 34 24.63 -21.15 -11.23
CA ASN A 34 25.32 -22.22 -11.95
C ASN A 34 24.50 -23.52 -12.03
N GLY A 35 23.24 -23.48 -11.56
CA GLY A 35 22.29 -24.55 -11.81
C GLY A 35 22.65 -25.88 -11.14
N SER A 36 23.44 -25.85 -10.05
CA SER A 36 23.74 -27.08 -9.29
C SER A 36 22.47 -27.67 -8.65
N GLY A 37 21.40 -26.90 -8.60
CA GLY A 37 20.07 -27.30 -8.09
C GLY A 37 20.04 -27.66 -6.61
N ARG A 38 21.16 -27.52 -5.91
CA ARG A 38 21.31 -28.01 -4.53
C ARG A 38 20.50 -27.25 -3.50
N ASN A 39 20.11 -26.01 -3.80
CA ASN A 39 19.39 -25.13 -2.87
C ASN A 39 18.03 -24.69 -3.40
N MET A 40 17.48 -25.36 -4.42
CA MET A 40 16.24 -24.96 -5.03
C MET A 40 15.15 -26.01 -4.80
N VAL A 41 14.04 -25.54 -4.25
CA VAL A 41 12.80 -26.33 -4.12
C VAL A 41 11.74 -25.64 -4.95
N VAL A 42 11.15 -26.34 -5.90
CA VAL A 42 10.04 -25.83 -6.69
C VAL A 42 8.76 -26.47 -6.21
N VAL A 43 7.84 -25.63 -5.75
CA VAL A 43 6.49 -26.04 -5.37
C VAL A 43 5.52 -25.37 -6.34
N GLY A 44 4.72 -26.16 -7.03
CA GLY A 44 3.71 -25.66 -7.98
C GLY A 44 2.38 -26.35 -7.76
N MET A 45 1.30 -25.57 -7.87
CA MET A 45 -0.05 -26.10 -7.99
C MET A 45 -0.46 -26.14 -9.45
N ARG A 46 -1.11 -27.21 -9.87
CA ARG A 46 -1.61 -27.37 -11.22
C ARG A 46 -3.09 -27.77 -11.23
N PRO A 47 -3.86 -27.37 -12.23
CA PRO A 47 -5.19 -27.93 -12.46
C PRO A 47 -5.11 -29.45 -12.70
N GLU A 48 -6.14 -30.18 -12.25
CA GLU A 48 -6.17 -31.64 -12.27
C GLU A 48 -5.93 -32.24 -13.68
N ASN A 49 -6.40 -31.57 -14.72
CA ASN A 49 -6.28 -31.99 -16.11
C ASN A 49 -5.09 -31.38 -16.89
N SER A 50 -4.14 -30.75 -16.21
CA SER A 50 -2.95 -30.17 -16.85
C SER A 50 -1.78 -31.14 -16.85
N GLN A 51 -0.83 -30.95 -17.77
CA GLN A 51 0.39 -31.77 -17.81
C GLN A 51 1.20 -31.62 -16.51
N PRO A 52 1.79 -32.73 -15.99
CA PRO A 52 2.63 -32.67 -14.80
C PRO A 52 3.83 -31.74 -15.01
N LEU A 53 4.14 -30.93 -14.00
CA LEU A 53 5.39 -30.18 -13.94
C LEU A 53 6.49 -31.19 -13.62
N THR A 54 7.38 -31.44 -14.58
CA THR A 54 8.53 -32.33 -14.41
C THR A 54 9.80 -31.53 -14.19
N ALA A 55 10.80 -32.14 -13.56
CA ALA A 55 12.12 -31.53 -13.39
C ALA A 55 12.73 -31.10 -14.72
N ASP A 56 12.49 -31.86 -15.81
CA ASP A 56 13.01 -31.56 -17.14
C ASP A 56 12.42 -30.27 -17.73
N ILE A 57 11.10 -30.05 -17.57
CA ILE A 57 10.44 -28.79 -18.00
C ILE A 57 11.06 -27.61 -17.27
N PHE A 58 11.27 -27.77 -15.98
CA PHE A 58 11.83 -26.72 -15.17
C PHE A 58 13.30 -26.43 -15.50
N ASN A 59 14.12 -27.47 -15.62
CA ASN A 59 15.53 -27.35 -16.00
C ASN A 59 15.68 -26.75 -17.40
N LYS A 60 14.83 -27.13 -18.34
CA LYS A 60 14.81 -26.52 -19.66
C LYS A 60 14.50 -25.02 -19.62
N ALA A 61 13.53 -24.61 -18.80
CA ALA A 61 13.20 -23.21 -18.63
C ALA A 61 14.36 -22.42 -17.98
N LEU A 62 15.01 -22.98 -16.97
CA LEU A 62 16.19 -22.38 -16.33
C LEU A 62 17.35 -22.22 -17.32
N ASN A 63 17.69 -23.26 -18.08
CA ASN A 63 18.75 -23.20 -19.07
C ASN A 63 18.44 -22.14 -20.13
N THR A 64 17.18 -22.07 -20.59
CA THR A 64 16.76 -21.04 -21.55
C THR A 64 16.98 -19.62 -20.97
N VAL A 65 16.64 -19.39 -19.70
CA VAL A 65 16.84 -18.08 -19.06
C VAL A 65 18.34 -17.78 -18.86
N ASN A 66 19.15 -18.79 -18.50
CA ASN A 66 20.60 -18.62 -18.34
C ASN A 66 21.31 -18.27 -19.66
N ASP A 67 20.80 -18.77 -20.77
CA ASP A 67 21.34 -18.49 -22.12
C ASP A 67 20.84 -17.15 -22.72
N MET A 68 19.87 -16.50 -22.05
CA MET A 68 19.36 -15.19 -22.48
C MET A 68 20.33 -14.07 -22.12
N ASP A 69 20.57 -13.17 -23.07
CA ASP A 69 21.20 -11.86 -22.82
C ASP A 69 20.19 -10.93 -22.13
N LEU A 70 20.06 -11.09 -20.82
CA LEU A 70 19.11 -10.33 -20.01
C LEU A 70 19.65 -8.92 -19.73
N LYS A 71 18.94 -7.91 -20.20
CA LYS A 71 19.25 -6.53 -19.84
C LYS A 71 18.84 -6.25 -18.39
N PRO A 72 19.66 -5.49 -17.65
CA PRO A 72 19.28 -5.06 -16.30
C PRO A 72 17.92 -4.39 -16.29
N TYR A 73 17.08 -4.75 -15.33
CA TYR A 73 15.80 -4.08 -15.15
C TYR A 73 16.03 -2.61 -14.79
N SER A 74 15.68 -1.71 -15.70
CA SER A 74 15.77 -0.28 -15.47
C SER A 74 14.38 0.30 -15.23
N VAL A 75 14.23 0.98 -14.13
CA VAL A 75 13.01 1.73 -13.81
C VAL A 75 13.34 3.21 -13.91
N LYS A 76 12.55 3.93 -14.70
CA LYS A 76 12.64 5.39 -14.66
C LYS A 76 12.32 5.85 -13.25
N ALA A 77 13.27 6.53 -12.62
CA ALA A 77 13.04 7.13 -11.31
C ALA A 77 11.82 8.06 -11.40
N VAL A 78 10.92 7.94 -10.45
CA VAL A 78 9.80 8.89 -10.33
C VAL A 78 10.37 10.11 -9.61
N SER A 79 10.88 11.06 -10.40
CA SER A 79 11.40 12.35 -9.92
C SER A 79 10.33 13.44 -10.05
N GLY A 80 10.51 14.55 -9.34
CA GLY A 80 9.60 15.69 -9.37
C GLY A 80 8.71 15.80 -8.12
N PRO A 81 7.88 16.84 -8.03
CA PRO A 81 6.95 17.03 -6.93
C PRO A 81 5.84 15.96 -6.94
N ILE A 82 5.23 15.69 -5.78
CA ILE A 82 4.08 14.77 -5.67
C ILE A 82 2.85 15.39 -6.34
N LEU A 83 2.69 16.70 -6.23
CA LEU A 83 1.66 17.48 -6.90
C LEU A 83 2.33 18.44 -7.87
N GLU A 84 1.82 18.55 -9.09
CA GLU A 84 2.30 19.56 -10.05
C GLU A 84 1.98 20.98 -9.60
N GLN A 85 0.82 21.15 -8.96
CA GLN A 85 0.36 22.41 -8.39
C GLN A 85 -0.08 22.18 -6.94
N GLU A 86 0.45 23.00 -6.04
CA GLU A 86 0.00 22.98 -4.65
C GLU A 86 -1.44 23.53 -4.57
N PRO A 87 -2.31 22.94 -3.74
CA PRO A 87 -3.66 23.43 -3.54
C PRO A 87 -3.67 24.83 -2.92
N LEU A 88 -4.69 25.62 -3.23
CA LEU A 88 -4.87 26.91 -2.61
C LEU A 88 -5.03 26.76 -1.10
N ARG A 89 -4.32 27.59 -0.36
CA ARG A 89 -4.38 27.58 1.10
C ARG A 89 -5.74 28.04 1.57
N GLY A 90 -6.38 27.24 2.43
CA GLY A 90 -7.55 27.67 3.19
C GLY A 90 -7.18 28.58 4.35
N ASN A 91 -8.19 29.22 4.94
CA ASN A 91 -8.03 30.07 6.10
C ASN A 91 -8.69 29.46 7.34
N ILE A 92 -8.14 29.78 8.51
CA ILE A 92 -8.80 29.53 9.79
C ILE A 92 -9.75 30.71 10.05
N VAL A 93 -11.05 30.45 10.11
CA VAL A 93 -12.06 31.49 10.34
C VAL A 93 -12.49 31.61 11.80
N LYS A 94 -12.26 30.56 12.59
CA LYS A 94 -12.54 30.56 14.04
C LYS A 94 -11.59 29.60 14.75
N TYR A 95 -11.22 29.94 15.97
CA TYR A 95 -10.57 29.00 16.86
C TYR A 95 -11.13 29.09 18.28
N ASP A 96 -11.21 27.96 18.97
CA ASP A 96 -11.66 27.81 20.35
C ASP A 96 -10.74 26.86 21.12
N THR A 97 -10.82 26.90 22.44
CA THR A 97 -10.15 25.93 23.33
C THR A 97 -11.18 24.99 23.92
N VAL A 98 -10.97 23.69 23.80
CA VAL A 98 -11.81 22.66 24.39
C VAL A 98 -11.12 22.14 25.64
N ALA A 99 -11.37 22.79 26.76
CA ALA A 99 -10.62 22.60 28.01
C ALA A 99 -10.69 21.17 28.56
N ASN A 100 -11.87 20.54 28.52
CA ASN A 100 -12.07 19.15 28.99
C ASN A 100 -11.31 18.10 28.19
N LEU A 101 -10.91 18.41 26.93
CA LEU A 101 -10.12 17.52 26.08
C LEU A 101 -8.65 17.95 26.00
N GLY A 102 -8.30 19.12 26.50
CA GLY A 102 -6.97 19.71 26.43
C GLY A 102 -6.53 19.92 24.98
N CYS A 103 -7.45 20.31 24.09
CA CYS A 103 -7.17 20.53 22.67
C CYS A 103 -7.67 21.91 22.20
N ARG A 104 -7.17 22.32 21.03
CA ARG A 104 -7.65 23.50 20.29
C ARG A 104 -8.56 23.06 19.15
N LEU A 105 -9.67 23.76 18.99
CA LEU A 105 -10.60 23.56 17.89
C LEU A 105 -10.43 24.69 16.88
N TYR A 106 -10.11 24.35 15.65
CA TYR A 106 -10.05 25.27 14.53
C TYR A 106 -11.22 24.99 13.57
N THR A 107 -11.87 26.03 13.09
CA THR A 107 -12.82 25.95 11.99
C THR A 107 -12.16 26.55 10.75
N LEU A 108 -12.10 25.78 9.69
CA LEU A 108 -11.54 26.21 8.41
C LEU A 108 -12.59 26.88 7.55
N SER A 109 -12.16 27.67 6.54
CA SER A 109 -13.04 28.41 5.64
C SER A 109 -14.01 27.53 4.84
N ASN A 110 -13.69 26.23 4.66
CA ASN A 110 -14.58 25.25 4.03
C ASN A 110 -15.50 24.51 5.05
N GLY A 111 -15.55 24.96 6.30
CA GLY A 111 -16.40 24.38 7.35
C GLY A 111 -15.79 23.21 8.11
N VAL A 112 -14.64 22.66 7.69
CA VAL A 112 -13.97 21.54 8.39
C VAL A 112 -13.56 21.97 9.79
N LYS A 113 -13.83 21.12 10.77
CA LYS A 113 -13.43 21.30 12.17
C LYS A 113 -12.19 20.44 12.47
N VAL A 114 -11.14 21.07 12.97
CA VAL A 114 -9.88 20.42 13.31
C VAL A 114 -9.61 20.52 14.80
N TYR A 115 -9.62 19.38 15.47
CA TYR A 115 -9.22 19.27 16.89
C TYR A 115 -7.73 18.95 16.95
N ALA A 116 -6.93 19.90 17.38
CA ALA A 116 -5.48 19.75 17.47
C ALA A 116 -5.03 19.61 18.95
N LYS A 117 -4.34 18.53 19.23
CA LYS A 117 -3.76 18.24 20.54
C LYS A 117 -2.27 17.94 20.42
N LYS A 118 -1.46 18.66 21.18
CA LYS A 118 -0.05 18.31 21.34
C LYS A 118 0.07 17.19 22.38
N THR A 119 0.79 16.14 22.03
CA THR A 119 1.08 15.02 22.93
C THR A 119 2.58 14.73 22.92
N ASP A 120 3.04 14.00 23.91
CA ASP A 120 4.43 13.55 24.09
C ASP A 120 4.59 12.03 23.92
N TYR A 121 3.55 11.34 23.42
CA TYR A 121 3.56 9.88 23.26
C TYR A 121 4.67 9.37 22.33
N LYS A 122 4.91 10.08 21.24
CA LYS A 122 5.99 9.80 20.31
C LYS A 122 6.56 11.10 19.75
N PRO A 123 7.74 11.52 20.19
CA PRO A 123 8.36 12.77 19.71
C PRO A 123 8.48 12.81 18.19
N GLY A 124 8.16 13.96 17.60
CA GLY A 124 8.28 14.20 16.17
C GLY A 124 7.20 13.56 15.28
N GLN A 125 6.38 12.66 15.79
CA GLN A 125 5.31 12.05 14.99
C GLN A 125 4.08 12.95 14.92
N PHE A 126 3.46 12.95 13.74
CA PHE A 126 2.19 13.59 13.48
C PHE A 126 1.14 12.55 13.12
N TYR A 127 -0.03 12.63 13.73
CA TYR A 127 -1.17 11.77 13.42
C TYR A 127 -2.39 12.62 13.10
N LEU A 128 -3.11 12.26 12.06
CA LEU A 128 -4.39 12.86 11.70
C LEU A 128 -5.42 11.75 11.49
N ILE A 129 -6.59 11.93 12.08
CA ILE A 129 -7.78 11.12 11.78
C ILE A 129 -8.87 12.10 11.38
N GLY A 130 -9.33 12.00 10.15
CA GLY A 130 -10.52 12.69 9.67
C GLY A 130 -11.68 11.72 9.62
N LYS A 131 -12.87 12.16 9.97
CA LYS A 131 -14.09 11.38 9.92
C LYS A 131 -15.25 12.25 9.48
N ASP A 132 -16.01 11.76 8.50
CA ASP A 132 -17.22 12.39 8.02
C ASP A 132 -18.41 11.41 8.15
N PRO A 133 -19.55 11.85 8.72
CA PRO A 133 -20.76 11.02 8.78
C PRO A 133 -21.31 10.76 7.39
N GLY A 134 -21.69 9.51 7.12
CA GLY A 134 -22.28 9.13 5.84
C GLY A 134 -22.01 7.68 5.48
N GLY A 135 -20.90 7.45 4.80
CA GLY A 135 -20.47 6.11 4.40
C GLY A 135 -21.39 5.43 3.39
N LEU A 136 -21.33 4.11 3.32
CA LEU A 136 -22.07 3.32 2.34
C LEU A 136 -23.59 3.49 2.44
N SER A 137 -24.11 3.79 3.63
CA SER A 137 -25.56 3.91 3.86
C SER A 137 -26.20 5.11 3.14
N GLN A 138 -25.42 6.16 2.83
CA GLN A 138 -25.96 7.32 2.09
C GLN A 138 -26.32 6.99 0.65
N ASN A 139 -25.61 6.06 0.04
CA ASN A 139 -25.76 5.70 -1.37
C ASN A 139 -26.33 4.28 -1.52
N TYR A 140 -26.85 3.71 -0.45
CA TYR A 140 -27.36 2.34 -0.48
C TYR A 140 -28.66 2.25 -1.27
N THR A 141 -28.63 1.42 -2.31
CA THR A 141 -29.84 0.85 -2.93
C THR A 141 -29.68 -0.66 -3.07
N PRO A 142 -30.78 -1.45 -3.12
CA PRO A 142 -30.67 -2.90 -3.28
C PRO A 142 -29.85 -3.32 -4.51
N GLU A 143 -29.93 -2.54 -5.60
CA GLU A 143 -29.27 -2.84 -6.88
C GLU A 143 -27.75 -2.75 -6.79
N ILE A 144 -27.22 -1.81 -6.03
CA ILE A 144 -25.76 -1.58 -5.89
C ILE A 144 -25.18 -2.08 -4.56
N ALA A 145 -25.99 -2.76 -3.76
CA ALA A 145 -25.56 -3.24 -2.42
C ALA A 145 -24.31 -4.14 -2.47
N GLY A 146 -24.21 -4.97 -3.53
CA GLY A 146 -23.05 -5.84 -3.76
C GLY A 146 -21.79 -5.04 -4.07
N GLU A 147 -21.91 -4.03 -4.94
CA GLU A 147 -20.79 -3.17 -5.36
C GLU A 147 -20.27 -2.32 -4.21
N LEU A 148 -21.20 -1.75 -3.41
CA LEU A 148 -20.82 -0.95 -2.24
C LEU A 148 -19.98 -1.74 -1.22
N LYS A 149 -20.30 -3.03 -1.02
CA LYS A 149 -19.53 -3.90 -0.11
C LYS A 149 -18.09 -4.12 -0.57
N MET A 150 -17.83 -4.01 -1.87
CA MET A 150 -16.52 -4.26 -2.46
C MET A 150 -15.65 -3.01 -2.54
N ILE A 151 -16.17 -1.84 -2.20
CA ILE A 151 -15.44 -0.57 -2.41
C ILE A 151 -14.10 -0.53 -1.69
N ASN A 152 -14.01 -1.04 -0.46
CA ASN A 152 -12.77 -1.09 0.31
C ASN A 152 -11.77 -2.13 -0.22
N ASP A 153 -12.24 -3.14 -0.94
CA ASP A 153 -11.37 -4.14 -1.57
C ASP A 153 -10.81 -3.62 -2.90
N VAL A 154 -11.55 -2.75 -3.58
CA VAL A 154 -11.22 -2.21 -4.90
C VAL A 154 -10.48 -0.88 -4.81
N SER A 155 -10.80 -0.02 -3.86
CA SER A 155 -10.17 1.30 -3.71
C SER A 155 -8.64 1.27 -3.58
N PRO A 156 -8.01 0.26 -2.95
CA PRO A 156 -6.55 0.13 -2.93
C PRO A 156 -5.92 -0.12 -4.31
N LEU A 157 -6.72 -0.48 -5.31
CA LEU A 157 -6.25 -0.72 -6.68
C LEU A 157 -6.21 0.56 -7.54
N PHE A 158 -6.78 1.66 -7.06
CA PHE A 158 -6.89 2.89 -7.81
C PHE A 158 -5.53 3.53 -8.09
N CYS A 159 -5.43 4.19 -9.23
CA CYS A 159 -4.39 5.17 -9.50
C CYS A 159 -4.77 6.52 -8.86
N TYR A 160 -3.79 7.37 -8.63
CA TYR A 160 -3.99 8.71 -8.11
C TYR A 160 -3.28 9.72 -9.03
N GLY A 161 -4.03 10.39 -9.89
CA GLY A 161 -3.45 11.16 -10.98
C GLY A 161 -2.54 10.26 -11.85
N ASP A 162 -1.33 10.68 -12.09
CA ASP A 162 -0.33 9.91 -12.87
C ASP A 162 0.37 8.78 -12.09
N TYR A 163 0.00 8.60 -10.83
CA TYR A 163 0.61 7.58 -9.98
C TYR A 163 -0.21 6.30 -9.95
N THR A 164 0.32 5.24 -10.56
CA THR A 164 -0.08 3.88 -10.21
C THR A 164 0.36 3.56 -8.79
N GLN A 165 -0.22 2.55 -8.15
CA GLN A 165 0.17 2.13 -6.79
C GLN A 165 1.69 1.86 -6.67
N SER A 166 2.26 1.18 -7.66
CA SER A 166 3.70 0.87 -7.66
C SER A 166 4.57 2.12 -7.85
N ARG A 167 4.15 3.09 -8.68
CA ARG A 167 4.86 4.36 -8.86
C ARG A 167 4.79 5.20 -7.58
N LEU A 168 3.63 5.29 -6.94
CA LEU A 168 3.48 6.03 -5.69
C LEU A 168 4.33 5.41 -4.59
N ARG A 169 4.31 4.08 -4.43
CA ARG A 169 5.15 3.38 -3.44
C ARG A 169 6.64 3.67 -3.65
N ARG A 170 7.12 3.67 -4.90
CA ARG A 170 8.52 4.00 -5.20
C ARG A 170 8.84 5.47 -4.92
N ARG A 171 7.91 6.38 -5.23
CA ARG A 171 8.08 7.81 -4.95
C ARG A 171 8.19 8.10 -3.47
N LEU A 172 7.53 7.30 -2.65
CA LEU A 172 7.50 7.41 -1.20
C LEU A 172 8.53 6.52 -0.49
N ALA A 173 9.33 5.77 -1.22
CA ALA A 173 10.37 4.92 -0.63
C ALA A 173 11.35 5.75 0.21
N GLY A 174 11.64 5.29 1.42
CA GLY A 174 12.51 5.99 2.38
C GLY A 174 11.83 7.12 3.17
N LYS A 175 10.53 7.38 2.95
CA LYS A 175 9.76 8.36 3.72
C LYS A 175 9.00 7.69 4.87
N ASP A 176 8.96 8.39 5.99
CA ASP A 176 8.17 7.98 7.15
C ASP A 176 6.78 8.63 7.08
N LEU A 177 5.92 8.07 6.24
CA LEU A 177 4.54 8.51 6.12
C LEU A 177 3.61 7.35 5.73
N ALA A 178 2.35 7.44 6.18
CA ALA A 178 1.28 6.56 5.73
C ALA A 178 -0.02 7.37 5.58
N VAL A 179 -0.77 7.10 4.52
CA VAL A 179 -2.08 7.71 4.27
C VAL A 179 -3.06 6.63 3.86
N LYS A 180 -4.11 6.46 4.65
CA LYS A 180 -5.19 5.50 4.42
C LYS A 180 -6.53 6.23 4.30
N THR A 181 -7.37 5.79 3.38
CA THR A 181 -8.78 6.16 3.26
C THR A 181 -9.62 4.91 3.46
N ASP A 182 -10.77 5.03 4.08
CA ASP A 182 -11.67 3.91 4.37
C ASP A 182 -13.12 4.40 4.41
N ILE A 183 -14.05 3.55 3.99
CA ILE A 183 -15.49 3.82 4.00
C ILE A 183 -16.17 2.69 4.76
N ASP A 184 -16.83 3.01 5.87
CA ASP A 184 -17.68 2.07 6.58
C ASP A 184 -19.18 2.31 6.26
N ASN A 185 -20.06 1.61 6.94
CA ASN A 185 -21.51 1.73 6.67
C ASN A 185 -22.04 3.13 6.97
N THR A 186 -21.48 3.85 7.93
CA THR A 186 -22.03 5.10 8.49
C THR A 186 -21.06 6.26 8.47
N SER A 187 -19.82 6.04 8.03
CA SER A 187 -18.82 7.10 7.98
C SER A 187 -17.75 6.85 6.93
N GLU A 188 -17.16 7.93 6.46
CA GLU A 188 -15.94 7.96 5.69
C GLU A 188 -14.79 8.41 6.58
N SER A 189 -13.62 7.85 6.38
CA SER A 189 -12.47 8.19 7.22
C SER A 189 -11.17 8.31 6.44
N VAL A 190 -10.31 9.18 6.93
CA VAL A 190 -8.93 9.31 6.50
C VAL A 190 -8.02 9.17 7.70
N GLN A 191 -6.91 8.48 7.53
CA GLN A 191 -5.87 8.35 8.53
C GLN A 191 -4.54 8.72 7.89
N LEU A 192 -3.79 9.56 8.58
CA LEU A 192 -2.48 10.00 8.14
C LEU A 192 -1.52 9.94 9.33
N SER A 193 -0.36 9.37 9.10
CA SER A 193 0.77 9.47 10.02
C SER A 193 2.01 9.93 9.27
N ALA A 194 2.85 10.74 9.91
CA ALA A 194 4.08 11.20 9.30
C ALA A 194 5.15 11.52 10.34
N GLY A 195 6.38 11.25 9.99
CA GLY A 195 7.55 11.75 10.68
C GLY A 195 7.74 13.27 10.50
N PRO A 196 8.69 13.87 11.22
CA PRO A 196 8.85 15.32 11.26
C PRO A 196 9.15 15.95 9.90
N ASN A 197 9.85 15.23 9.03
CA ASN A 197 10.30 15.72 7.72
C ASN A 197 9.33 15.42 6.58
N ASP A 198 8.36 14.53 6.78
CA ASP A 198 7.50 14.00 5.71
C ASP A 198 6.04 14.46 5.81
N ARG A 199 5.73 15.36 6.74
CA ARG A 199 4.35 15.84 6.97
C ARG A 199 3.72 16.49 5.75
N GLU A 200 4.45 17.34 5.05
CA GLU A 200 3.93 18.01 3.85
C GLU A 200 3.63 17.01 2.75
N ASP A 201 4.53 16.05 2.52
CA ASP A 201 4.32 15.00 1.54
C ASP A 201 3.14 14.09 1.91
N ALA A 202 2.92 13.83 3.20
CA ALA A 202 1.75 13.10 3.65
C ALA A 202 0.44 13.82 3.32
N PHE A 203 0.38 15.15 3.50
CA PHE A 203 -0.78 15.94 3.09
C PHE A 203 -0.95 16.01 1.58
N ARG A 204 0.13 16.10 0.81
CA ARG A 204 0.08 16.03 -0.67
C ARG A 204 -0.50 14.70 -1.14
N VAL A 205 -0.06 13.59 -0.53
CA VAL A 205 -0.62 12.26 -0.82
C VAL A 205 -2.10 12.17 -0.44
N LEU A 206 -2.48 12.72 0.72
CA LEU A 206 -3.90 12.78 1.11
C LEU A 206 -4.73 13.55 0.10
N TYR A 207 -4.27 14.75 -0.29
CA TYR A 207 -4.94 15.56 -1.30
C TYR A 207 -5.09 14.80 -2.62
N LEU A 208 -4.02 14.17 -3.09
CA LEU A 208 -4.03 13.36 -4.30
C LEU A 208 -5.05 12.21 -4.23
N LYS A 209 -5.11 11.51 -3.10
CA LYS A 209 -6.07 10.42 -2.89
C LYS A 209 -7.53 10.88 -2.90
N LEU A 210 -7.80 12.06 -2.34
CA LEU A 210 -9.16 12.61 -2.28
C LEU A 210 -9.63 13.25 -3.58
N THR A 211 -8.72 13.77 -4.41
CA THR A 211 -9.09 14.59 -5.56
C THR A 211 -8.78 13.97 -6.91
N ALA A 212 -7.90 12.99 -6.97
CA ALA A 212 -7.39 12.43 -8.22
C ALA A 212 -7.45 10.90 -8.28
N ALA A 213 -8.35 10.29 -7.51
CA ALA A 213 -8.57 8.86 -7.55
C ALA A 213 -9.16 8.45 -8.91
N GLN A 214 -8.57 7.45 -9.55
CA GLN A 214 -8.98 6.94 -10.86
C GLN A 214 -8.94 5.40 -10.85
N PRO A 215 -9.88 4.73 -11.51
CA PRO A 215 -9.84 3.28 -11.65
C PRO A 215 -8.62 2.85 -12.47
N ASP A 216 -7.92 1.80 -12.01
CA ASP A 216 -6.87 1.11 -12.77
C ASP A 216 -7.47 -0.16 -13.38
N ALA A 217 -7.84 -0.09 -14.66
CA ALA A 217 -8.48 -1.20 -15.35
C ALA A 217 -7.62 -2.49 -15.38
N ALA A 218 -6.30 -2.35 -15.47
CA ALA A 218 -5.38 -3.50 -15.50
C ALA A 218 -5.33 -4.21 -14.14
N ASN A 219 -5.15 -3.45 -13.07
CA ASN A 219 -5.18 -3.99 -11.71
C ASN A 219 -6.55 -4.54 -11.33
N PHE A 220 -7.63 -3.89 -11.78
CA PHE A 220 -8.98 -4.37 -11.56
C PHE A 220 -9.23 -5.74 -12.25
N ALA A 221 -8.80 -5.90 -13.49
CA ALA A 221 -8.90 -7.17 -14.21
C ALA A 221 -8.14 -8.31 -13.52
N ILE A 222 -6.94 -8.04 -13.00
CA ILE A 222 -6.16 -9.00 -12.21
C ILE A 222 -6.91 -9.38 -10.93
N TRP A 223 -7.46 -8.40 -10.23
CA TRP A 223 -8.24 -8.64 -9.02
C TRP A 223 -9.50 -9.46 -9.29
N GLN A 224 -10.24 -9.16 -10.37
CA GLN A 224 -11.41 -9.94 -10.79
C GLN A 224 -11.03 -11.40 -11.05
N GLY A 225 -9.97 -11.64 -11.81
CA GLY A 225 -9.48 -12.99 -12.12
C GLY A 225 -9.11 -13.77 -10.85
N SER A 226 -8.34 -13.16 -9.96
CA SER A 226 -7.91 -13.79 -8.71
C SER A 226 -9.06 -14.06 -7.74
N THR A 227 -10.06 -13.19 -7.70
CA THR A 227 -11.25 -13.34 -6.86
C THR A 227 -12.17 -14.45 -7.39
N ALA A 228 -12.36 -14.51 -8.71
CA ALA A 228 -13.10 -15.59 -9.35
C ALA A 228 -12.46 -16.96 -9.11
N GLU A 229 -11.13 -17.04 -9.15
CA GLU A 229 -10.38 -18.25 -8.91
C GLU A 229 -10.46 -18.71 -7.43
N ARG A 230 -10.34 -17.78 -6.49
CA ARG A 230 -10.53 -18.06 -5.05
C ARG A 230 -11.92 -18.61 -4.76
N ARG A 231 -12.95 -18.05 -5.37
CA ARG A 231 -14.32 -18.56 -5.24
C ARG A 231 -14.48 -19.98 -5.80
N ARG A 232 -13.89 -20.27 -6.96
CA ARG A 232 -13.93 -21.61 -7.57
C ARG A 232 -13.19 -22.66 -6.74
N SER A 233 -12.10 -22.28 -6.13
CA SER A 233 -11.28 -23.19 -5.32
C SER A 233 -11.80 -23.42 -3.90
N GLY A 234 -12.90 -22.76 -3.49
CA GLY A 234 -13.47 -22.88 -2.14
C GLY A 234 -12.57 -22.35 -1.02
N LEU A 235 -11.51 -21.64 -1.33
CA LEU A 235 -10.55 -21.12 -0.36
C LEU A 235 -11.09 -19.94 0.47
N GLU A 236 -12.27 -19.43 0.15
CA GLU A 236 -12.88 -18.32 0.89
C GLU A 236 -13.61 -18.75 2.18
N SER A 237 -13.74 -20.05 2.45
CA SER A 237 -14.45 -20.55 3.62
C SER A 237 -13.61 -20.65 4.91
N GLY A 238 -12.36 -20.23 4.92
CA GLY A 238 -11.42 -20.60 5.99
C GLY A 238 -10.63 -19.50 6.70
N SER A 239 -10.67 -18.23 6.36
CA SER A 239 -9.85 -17.23 7.07
C SER A 239 -10.58 -15.92 7.39
N GLY A 240 -10.98 -15.78 8.62
CA GLY A 240 -11.02 -14.53 9.36
C GLY A 240 -12.05 -13.48 8.95
N ASN A 241 -13.06 -13.29 9.79
CA ASN A 241 -14.15 -12.32 9.74
C ASN A 241 -15.21 -12.58 8.66
N GLY A 242 -16.20 -13.38 9.04
CA GLY A 242 -17.38 -13.80 8.30
C GLY A 242 -18.16 -12.72 7.56
N ARG A 243 -17.64 -12.28 6.42
CA ARG A 243 -18.46 -11.63 5.40
C ARG A 243 -18.86 -12.72 4.40
N GLN A 244 -19.95 -13.43 4.69
CA GLN A 244 -20.63 -14.25 3.69
C GLN A 244 -21.18 -13.31 2.61
N TYR A 245 -20.59 -13.33 1.42
CA TYR A 245 -21.21 -12.76 0.24
C TYR A 245 -22.27 -13.74 -0.25
N SER A 246 -23.52 -13.31 -0.27
CA SER A 246 -24.61 -14.11 -0.85
C SER A 246 -24.36 -14.33 -2.35
N PRO A 247 -24.65 -15.53 -2.91
CA PRO A 247 -24.46 -15.81 -4.34
C PRO A 247 -25.35 -14.99 -5.28
N GLU A 248 -26.29 -14.25 -4.73
CA GLU A 248 -27.31 -13.48 -5.47
C GLU A 248 -26.85 -12.08 -5.93
N CYS A 249 -25.53 -11.74 -5.73
CA CYS A 249 -24.96 -10.44 -6.08
C CYS A 249 -24.01 -10.53 -7.29
N LEU A 250 -24.37 -11.30 -8.32
CA LEU A 250 -23.75 -11.29 -9.64
C LEU A 250 -24.80 -11.10 -10.73
#